data_6e2060332184644b420fa61bc8548097
#
_entry.id   6e2060332184644b420fa61bc8548097
#
_cell.length_a   1.000
_cell.length_b   1.000
_cell.length_c   1.000
_cell.angle_alpha   90.00
_cell.angle_beta   90.00
_cell.angle_gamma   90.00
#
_symmetry.space_group_name_H-M   'P 1'
#
loop_
_entity.id
_entity.type
_entity.pdbx_description
1 polymer ?
#
loop_
_entity_poly.entity_id
_entity_poly.type
_entity_poly.pdbx_seq_one_letter_code
_entity_poly.pdbx_strand_id
1 'polypeptide(L)'
;MNVPGLVELPCKDSVARTISRLESLMKAKGLKVFCRIDQAEEAKAVGLTMPPMVLLIIGNPKFGIPFMLQHPSTAIDLPIKALIWEKSDGKVFLTFNSPEFLQQRHGLSEPPFLAITNLLRSAVS
;
A
#
# COMPACT_ATOMS: atom_id res chain seq x y z
N MET A 1 -12.03 3.05 10.68
CA MET A 1 -11.14 4.16 11.03
C MET A 1 -11.24 5.21 9.94
N ASN A 2 -11.62 6.43 10.30
CA ASN A 2 -11.80 7.52 9.32
C ASN A 2 -10.60 8.47 9.36
N VAL A 3 -9.56 8.09 8.64
CA VAL A 3 -8.39 8.94 8.47
C VAL A 3 -8.48 9.59 7.10
N PRO A 4 -8.40 10.94 7.02
CA PRO A 4 -8.48 11.61 5.73
C PRO A 4 -7.44 11.11 4.74
N GLY A 5 -7.89 10.87 3.50
CA GLY A 5 -7.01 10.43 2.43
C GLY A 5 -6.68 8.95 2.41
N LEU A 6 -7.15 8.16 3.36
CA LEU A 6 -6.94 6.71 3.35
C LEU A 6 -8.14 5.98 2.72
N VAL A 7 -7.82 4.95 1.95
CA VAL A 7 -8.77 3.95 1.50
C VAL A 7 -8.53 2.70 2.35
N GLU A 8 -9.58 2.18 2.97
CA GLU A 8 -9.50 1.00 3.82
C GLU A 8 -10.48 -0.05 3.30
N LEU A 9 -9.98 -1.20 2.90
CA LEU A 9 -10.77 -2.26 2.26
C LEU A 9 -10.70 -3.53 3.11
N PRO A 10 -11.86 -4.18 3.39
CA PRO A 10 -11.84 -5.46 4.09
C PRO A 10 -11.26 -6.55 3.20
N CYS A 11 -10.47 -7.44 3.79
CA CYS A 11 -9.89 -8.59 3.12
C CYS A 11 -10.60 -9.86 3.58
N LYS A 12 -10.82 -10.79 2.65
CA LYS A 12 -11.45 -12.09 2.95
C LYS A 12 -10.47 -13.05 3.61
N ASP A 13 -9.19 -12.91 3.30
CA ASP A 13 -8.14 -13.85 3.73
C ASP A 13 -7.26 -13.27 4.83
N SER A 14 -6.39 -14.13 5.37
CA SER A 14 -5.37 -13.71 6.35
C SER A 14 -4.41 -12.69 5.75
N VAL A 15 -3.67 -12.00 6.62
CA VAL A 15 -2.60 -11.09 6.20
C VAL A 15 -1.61 -11.82 5.30
N ALA A 16 -1.14 -13.01 5.71
CA ALA A 16 -0.15 -13.76 4.93
C ALA A 16 -0.66 -14.13 3.53
N ARG A 17 -1.90 -14.61 3.42
CA ARG A 17 -2.48 -14.99 2.13
C ARG A 17 -2.72 -13.78 1.24
N THR A 18 -3.17 -12.68 1.81
CA THR A 18 -3.38 -11.44 1.08
C THR A 18 -2.07 -10.93 0.48
N ILE A 19 -1.00 -10.95 1.28
CA ILE A 19 0.33 -10.54 0.82
C ILE A 19 0.81 -11.44 -0.33
N SER A 20 0.69 -12.76 -0.19
CA SER A 20 1.08 -13.70 -1.25
C SER A 20 0.35 -13.42 -2.55
N ARG A 21 -0.95 -13.16 -2.47
CA ARG A 21 -1.78 -12.83 -3.65
C ARG A 21 -1.33 -11.51 -4.27
N LEU A 22 -1.10 -10.49 -3.46
CA LEU A 22 -0.64 -9.18 -3.93
C LEU A 22 0.72 -9.29 -4.62
N GLU A 23 1.68 -9.97 -4.01
CA GLU A 23 3.02 -10.14 -4.59
C GLU A 23 2.95 -10.87 -5.93
N SER A 24 2.13 -11.91 -6.05
CA SER A 24 1.93 -12.62 -7.31
C SER A 24 1.30 -11.73 -8.39
N LEU A 25 0.30 -10.93 -8.03
CA LEU A 25 -0.35 -10.00 -8.95
C LEU A 25 0.62 -8.91 -9.41
N MET A 26 1.39 -8.34 -8.48
CA MET A 26 2.37 -7.31 -8.81
C MET A 26 3.41 -7.86 -9.79
N LYS A 27 3.94 -9.04 -9.52
CA LYS A 27 4.91 -9.70 -10.39
C LYS A 27 4.33 -9.95 -11.79
N ALA A 28 3.09 -10.46 -11.86
CA ALA A 28 2.42 -10.74 -13.13
C ALA A 28 2.19 -9.47 -13.97
N LYS A 29 2.04 -8.32 -13.32
CA LYS A 29 1.82 -7.02 -13.98
C LYS A 29 3.11 -6.23 -14.18
N GLY A 30 4.27 -6.82 -13.89
CA GLY A 30 5.55 -6.13 -14.06
C GLY A 30 5.80 -5.02 -13.06
N LEU A 31 5.12 -5.04 -11.92
CA LEU A 31 5.33 -4.07 -10.86
C LEU A 31 6.41 -4.57 -9.91
N LYS A 32 7.07 -3.60 -9.25
CA LYS A 32 8.15 -3.89 -8.32
C LYS A 32 7.67 -3.75 -6.87
N VAL A 33 7.97 -4.76 -6.05
CA VAL A 33 7.86 -4.63 -4.60
C VAL A 33 9.24 -4.20 -4.11
N PHE A 34 9.36 -2.92 -3.76
CA PHE A 34 10.63 -2.33 -3.35
C PHE A 34 11.05 -2.80 -1.96
N CYS A 35 10.08 -2.97 -1.09
CA CYS A 35 10.34 -3.25 0.31
C CYS A 35 9.13 -3.90 0.95
N ARG A 36 9.40 -4.75 1.94
CA ARG A 36 8.39 -5.37 2.78
C ARG A 36 8.82 -5.17 4.23
N ILE A 37 7.99 -4.51 5.02
CA ILE A 37 8.28 -4.25 6.43
C ILE A 37 7.24 -5.00 7.26
N ASP A 38 7.68 -6.01 8.00
CA ASP A 38 6.84 -6.78 8.90
C ASP A 38 6.87 -6.14 10.29
N GLN A 39 5.85 -5.37 10.60
CA GLN A 39 5.78 -4.61 11.85
C GLN A 39 5.63 -5.51 13.07
N ALA A 40 4.93 -6.63 12.93
CA ALA A 40 4.78 -7.59 14.03
C ALA A 40 6.11 -8.25 14.39
N GLU A 41 6.95 -8.54 13.39
CA GLU A 41 8.31 -9.07 13.63
C GLU A 41 9.21 -8.00 14.25
N GLU A 42 9.09 -6.76 13.83
CA GLU A 42 9.84 -5.64 14.44
C GLU A 42 9.43 -5.46 15.90
N ALA A 43 8.14 -5.61 16.21
CA ALA A 43 7.65 -5.55 17.58
C ALA A 43 8.30 -6.64 18.45
N LYS A 44 8.36 -7.87 17.96
CA LYS A 44 9.01 -8.98 18.69
C LYS A 44 10.46 -8.66 19.02
N ALA A 45 11.18 -8.07 18.08
CA ALA A 45 12.59 -7.74 18.24
C ALA A 45 12.85 -6.78 19.41
N VAL A 46 11.85 -6.00 19.82
CA VAL A 46 11.94 -5.05 20.95
C VAL A 46 11.08 -5.47 22.14
N GLY A 47 10.66 -6.74 22.19
CA GLY A 47 9.92 -7.29 23.32
C GLY A 47 8.44 -6.94 23.38
N LEU A 48 7.87 -6.48 22.28
CA LEU A 48 6.45 -6.15 22.18
C LEU A 48 5.70 -7.18 21.33
N THR A 49 4.39 -7.20 21.47
CA THR A 49 3.51 -8.10 20.72
C THR A 49 2.42 -7.28 20.06
N MET A 50 2.14 -7.57 18.79
CA MET A 50 1.03 -6.95 18.06
C MET A 50 0.47 -7.93 17.03
N PRO A 51 -0.79 -7.74 16.59
CA PRO A 51 -1.35 -8.54 15.50
C PRO A 51 -0.56 -8.37 14.20
N PRO A 52 -0.70 -9.29 13.25
CA PRO A 52 -0.04 -9.19 11.96
C PRO A 52 -0.25 -7.82 11.31
N MET A 53 0.83 -7.23 10.83
CA MET A 53 0.81 -5.93 10.15
C MET A 53 2.06 -5.85 9.27
N VAL A 54 1.84 -5.70 7.96
CA VAL A 54 2.92 -5.64 6.97
C VAL A 54 2.70 -4.45 6.04
N LEU A 55 3.75 -3.66 5.85
CA LEU A 55 3.75 -2.57 4.89
C LEU A 55 4.51 -3.01 3.65
N LEU A 56 3.86 -2.96 2.49
CA LEU A 56 4.50 -3.18 1.19
C LEU A 56 4.70 -1.84 0.50
N ILE A 57 5.87 -1.65 -0.08
CA ILE A 57 6.17 -0.48 -0.90
C ILE A 57 6.26 -0.94 -2.34
N ILE A 58 5.32 -0.49 -3.17
CA ILE A 58 5.05 -1.04 -4.50
C ILE A 58 5.05 0.08 -5.54
N GLY A 59 5.58 -0.20 -6.71
CA GLY A 59 5.48 0.74 -7.80
C GLY A 59 6.19 0.29 -9.05
N ASN A 60 6.30 1.24 -9.96
CA ASN A 60 7.06 1.09 -11.18
C ASN A 60 7.81 2.41 -11.41
N PRO A 61 9.16 2.40 -11.37
CA PRO A 61 9.95 3.63 -11.56
C PRO A 61 9.60 4.37 -12.84
N LYS A 62 9.24 3.64 -13.88
CA LYS A 62 8.86 4.22 -15.17
C LYS A 62 7.65 5.16 -15.05
N PHE A 63 6.72 4.87 -14.13
CA PHE A 63 5.52 5.69 -13.93
C PHE A 63 5.67 6.67 -12.78
N GLY A 64 6.49 6.35 -11.77
CA GLY A 64 6.67 7.21 -10.59
C GLY A 64 7.62 8.37 -10.81
N ILE A 65 8.72 8.14 -11.49
CA ILE A 65 9.76 9.16 -11.70
C ILE A 65 9.24 10.40 -12.44
N PRO A 66 8.40 10.28 -13.49
CA PRO A 66 7.85 11.48 -14.14
C PRO A 66 7.09 12.42 -13.19
N PHE A 67 6.35 11.87 -12.22
CA PHE A 67 5.69 12.70 -11.20
C PHE A 67 6.72 13.42 -10.33
N MET A 68 7.78 12.73 -9.93
CA MET A 68 8.84 13.32 -9.10
C MET A 68 9.61 14.41 -9.82
N LEU A 69 9.81 14.28 -11.12
CA LEU A 69 10.49 15.29 -11.92
C LEU A 69 9.67 16.58 -12.05
N GLN A 70 8.34 16.46 -12.18
CA GLN A 70 7.44 17.62 -12.27
C GLN A 70 7.11 18.19 -10.90
N HIS A 71 6.96 17.34 -9.90
CA HIS A 71 6.56 17.71 -8.55
C HIS A 71 7.41 16.93 -7.53
N PRO A 72 8.60 17.45 -7.18
CA PRO A 72 9.54 16.72 -6.31
C PRO A 72 8.96 16.26 -4.97
N SER A 73 7.97 16.97 -4.44
CA SER A 73 7.33 16.57 -3.18
C SER A 73 6.64 15.21 -3.26
N THR A 74 6.26 14.76 -4.46
CA THR A 74 5.63 13.45 -4.62
C THR A 74 6.53 12.31 -4.17
N ALA A 75 7.85 12.51 -4.16
CA ALA A 75 8.80 11.49 -3.74
C ALA A 75 8.64 11.08 -2.26
N ILE A 76 7.95 11.89 -1.44
CA ILE A 76 7.66 11.50 -0.05
C ILE A 76 6.56 10.44 0.02
N ASP A 77 5.67 10.42 -0.96
CA ASP A 77 4.52 9.51 -1.00
C ASP A 77 4.65 8.40 -2.03
N LEU A 78 5.64 8.45 -2.88
CA LEU A 78 5.89 7.44 -3.90
C LEU A 78 7.22 6.73 -3.63
N PRO A 79 7.36 5.43 -3.86
CA PRO A 79 6.34 4.49 -4.36
C PRO A 79 5.12 4.36 -3.45
N ILE A 80 4.07 3.71 -3.96
CA ILE A 80 2.83 3.51 -3.21
C ILE A 80 3.08 2.59 -2.01
N LYS A 81 2.43 2.90 -0.91
CA LYS A 81 2.43 2.07 0.30
C LYS A 81 1.10 1.33 0.41
N ALA A 82 1.16 0.03 0.62
CA ALA A 82 0.00 -0.80 0.89
C ALA A 82 0.19 -1.45 2.26
N LEU A 83 -0.71 -1.15 3.19
CA LEU A 83 -0.67 -1.70 4.54
C LEU A 83 -1.69 -2.83 4.64
N ILE A 84 -1.22 -4.03 4.95
CA ILE A 84 -2.08 -5.20 5.18
C ILE A 84 -1.98 -5.52 6.66
N TRP A 85 -3.12 -5.49 7.35
CA TRP A 85 -3.09 -5.58 8.81
C TRP A 85 -4.35 -6.19 9.38
N GLU A 86 -4.19 -6.78 10.57
CA GLU A 86 -5.26 -7.44 11.31
C GLU A 86 -5.63 -6.61 12.53
N LYS A 87 -6.94 -6.37 12.71
CA LYS A 87 -7.47 -5.73 13.91
C LYS A 87 -7.46 -6.71 15.07
N SER A 88 -7.63 -6.18 16.29
CA SER A 88 -7.73 -6.99 17.50
C SER A 88 -8.89 -7.99 17.47
N ASP A 89 -9.93 -7.74 16.67
CA ASP A 89 -11.07 -8.65 16.49
C ASP A 89 -10.83 -9.72 15.42
N GLY A 90 -9.66 -9.76 14.81
CA GLY A 90 -9.29 -10.73 13.78
C GLY A 90 -9.64 -10.33 12.35
N LYS A 91 -10.31 -9.20 12.15
CA LYS A 91 -10.63 -8.72 10.80
C LYS A 91 -9.38 -8.15 10.14
N VAL A 92 -9.23 -8.45 8.85
CA VAL A 92 -8.06 -8.05 8.06
C VAL A 92 -8.46 -6.96 7.07
N PHE A 93 -7.59 -5.96 6.94
CA PHE A 93 -7.79 -4.82 6.06
C PHE A 93 -6.58 -4.55 5.19
N LEU A 94 -6.84 -4.00 4.01
CA LEU A 94 -5.85 -3.41 3.12
C LEU A 94 -6.08 -1.90 3.12
N THR A 95 -5.05 -1.14 3.45
CA THR A 95 -5.13 0.32 3.56
C THR A 95 -4.06 0.97 2.69
N PHE A 96 -4.44 2.01 1.96
CA PHE A 96 -3.49 2.77 1.14
C PHE A 96 -3.97 4.21 0.97
N ASN A 97 -3.06 5.08 0.55
CA ASN A 97 -3.41 6.48 0.28
C ASN A 97 -4.26 6.57 -0.99
N SER A 98 -5.37 7.32 -0.92
CA SER A 98 -6.20 7.61 -2.08
C SER A 98 -5.39 8.36 -3.14
N PRO A 99 -5.42 7.92 -4.42
CA PRO A 99 -4.77 8.67 -5.49
C PRO A 99 -5.25 10.11 -5.60
N GLU A 100 -6.53 10.35 -5.37
CA GLU A 100 -7.13 11.68 -5.42
C GLU A 100 -6.62 12.58 -4.28
N PHE A 101 -6.39 12.00 -3.12
CA PHE A 101 -5.77 12.70 -2.00
C PHE A 101 -4.33 13.13 -2.34
N LEU A 102 -3.56 12.23 -2.95
CA LEU A 102 -2.19 12.55 -3.36
C LEU A 102 -2.17 13.61 -4.46
N GLN A 103 -3.14 13.55 -5.37
CA GLN A 103 -3.30 14.56 -6.40
C GLN A 103 -3.48 15.95 -5.79
N GLN A 104 -4.38 16.07 -4.82
CA GLN A 104 -4.63 17.35 -4.13
C GLN A 104 -3.42 17.81 -3.33
N ARG A 105 -2.81 16.88 -2.59
CA ARG A 105 -1.67 17.21 -1.74
C ARG A 105 -0.52 17.83 -2.52
N HIS A 106 -0.23 17.30 -3.69
CA HIS A 106 0.93 17.71 -4.49
C HIS A 106 0.58 18.59 -5.69
N GLY A 107 -0.69 18.92 -5.87
CA GLY A 107 -1.12 19.79 -6.98
C GLY A 107 -0.94 19.13 -8.34
N LEU A 108 -1.20 17.82 -8.44
CA LEU A 108 -1.05 17.09 -9.69
C LEU A 108 -2.25 17.30 -10.61
N SER A 109 -2.02 17.20 -11.93
CA SER A 109 -3.07 17.33 -12.94
C SER A 109 -3.99 16.11 -12.99
N GLU A 110 -3.52 14.96 -12.48
CA GLU A 110 -4.28 13.72 -12.47
C GLU A 110 -3.90 12.89 -11.24
N PRO A 111 -4.79 11.96 -10.79
CA PRO A 111 -4.44 11.07 -9.69
C PRO A 111 -3.30 10.15 -10.09
N PRO A 112 -2.26 10.00 -9.24
CA PRO A 112 -1.15 9.11 -9.54
C PRO A 112 -1.52 7.64 -9.29
N PHE A 113 -1.02 6.73 -10.12
CA PHE A 113 -1.10 5.28 -9.89
C PHE A 113 -2.50 4.68 -9.76
N LEU A 114 -3.49 5.21 -10.48
CA LEU A 114 -4.84 4.63 -10.47
C LEU A 114 -4.85 3.15 -10.82
N ALA A 115 -4.04 2.74 -11.79
CA ALA A 115 -3.98 1.34 -12.21
C ALA A 115 -3.51 0.42 -11.08
N ILE A 116 -2.53 0.87 -10.29
CA ILE A 116 -2.02 0.08 -9.16
C ILE A 116 -3.06 0.00 -8.05
N THR A 117 -3.71 1.10 -7.70
CA THR A 117 -4.74 1.08 -6.65
C THR A 117 -5.96 0.28 -7.07
N ASN A 118 -6.33 0.29 -8.35
CA ASN A 118 -7.39 -0.57 -8.87
C ASN A 118 -7.00 -2.05 -8.75
N LEU A 119 -5.73 -2.37 -8.98
CA LEU A 119 -5.23 -3.73 -8.81
C LEU A 119 -5.29 -4.15 -7.34
N LEU A 120 -4.94 -3.26 -6.41
CA LEU A 120 -5.07 -3.51 -4.98
C LEU A 120 -6.52 -3.82 -4.60
N ARG A 121 -7.48 -3.05 -5.11
CA ARG A 121 -8.90 -3.28 -4.87
C ARG A 121 -9.33 -4.66 -5.37
N SER A 122 -8.90 -5.05 -6.56
CA SER A 122 -9.28 -6.35 -7.15
C SER A 122 -8.72 -7.52 -6.35
N ALA A 123 -7.58 -7.35 -5.71
CA ALA A 123 -6.91 -8.42 -4.96
C ALA A 123 -7.66 -8.82 -3.68
N VAL A 124 -8.48 -7.94 -3.13
CA VAL A 124 -9.18 -8.16 -1.85
C VAL A 124 -10.69 -8.28 -2.00
N SER A 125 -11.21 -8.11 -3.20
CA SER A 125 -12.64 -8.22 -3.47
C SER A 125 -13.14 -9.66 -3.58
#